data_f29dcc04001242dc309782b8f693f012
#
_entry.id   f29dcc04001242dc309782b8f693f012
#
_cell.length_a   1.000
_cell.length_b   1.000
_cell.length_c   1.000
_cell.angle_alpha   90.00
_cell.angle_beta   90.00
_cell.angle_gamma   90.00
#
_symmetry.space_group_name_H-M   'P 1'
#
loop_
_entity.id
_entity.type
_entity.pdbx_description
1 polymer ?
#
loop_
_entity_poly.entity_id
_entity_poly.type
_entity_poly.pdbx_seq_one_letter_code
_entity_poly.pdbx_strand_id
1 'polypeptide(L)'
;MKIESLSKSFGKKPILKEIDLTIKKGKLTAFIGPNGAGKSTLLASMSRLIGIEAGHIYLDGQELKAFKSRELAQKLAILKQMNHLNMQISVRELIAFGRFPYSKGQLTQTDKAKIQTSIEQLGMQDLADENIQNLSGGQLQRAYIAMI
;
A
#
# COMPACT_ATOMS: atom_id res chain seq x y z
N MET A 1 10.98 -7.66 -6.04
CA MET A 1 11.38 -7.52 -4.62
C MET A 1 12.09 -8.79 -4.21
N LYS A 2 13.19 -8.70 -3.45
CA LYS A 2 13.95 -9.85 -2.93
C LYS A 2 14.04 -9.73 -1.42
N ILE A 3 13.89 -10.84 -0.73
CA ILE A 3 13.97 -10.96 0.74
C ILE A 3 15.01 -12.01 1.04
N GLU A 4 15.91 -11.73 1.98
CA GLU A 4 17.00 -12.60 2.38
C GLU A 4 17.01 -12.73 3.91
N SER A 5 16.90 -13.98 4.38
CA SER A 5 16.98 -14.41 5.80
C SER A 5 16.14 -13.53 6.75
N LEU A 6 14.94 -13.12 6.30
CA LEU A 6 14.07 -12.22 7.05
C LEU A 6 13.55 -12.89 8.32
N SER A 7 13.81 -12.27 9.47
CA SER A 7 13.25 -12.70 10.75
C SER A 7 12.53 -11.57 11.47
N LYS A 8 11.40 -11.93 12.12
CA LYS A 8 10.56 -11.02 12.90
C LYS A 8 9.85 -11.74 14.03
N SER A 9 9.92 -11.15 15.22
CA SER A 9 9.21 -11.61 16.42
C SER A 9 8.33 -10.48 16.98
N PHE A 10 7.34 -10.84 17.79
CA PHE A 10 6.62 -9.93 18.68
C PHE A 10 6.80 -10.39 20.12
N GLY A 11 7.58 -9.63 20.87
CA GLY A 11 8.09 -10.06 22.17
C GLY A 11 8.93 -11.33 22.04
N LYS A 12 8.59 -12.38 22.79
CA LYS A 12 9.28 -13.67 22.72
C LYS A 12 8.74 -14.62 21.63
N LYS A 13 7.68 -14.22 20.90
CA LYS A 13 7.04 -15.08 19.89
C LYS A 13 7.60 -14.80 18.50
N PRO A 14 8.39 -15.73 17.92
CA PRO A 14 8.86 -15.61 16.55
C PRO A 14 7.72 -15.85 15.58
N ILE A 15 7.58 -14.97 14.58
CA ILE A 15 6.52 -15.02 13.55
C ILE A 15 7.12 -15.35 12.18
N LEU A 16 8.21 -14.70 11.82
CA LEU A 16 8.97 -14.99 10.62
C LEU A 16 10.35 -15.47 11.02
N LYS A 17 10.83 -16.56 10.42
CA LYS A 17 12.13 -17.17 10.72
C LYS A 17 12.85 -17.40 9.40
N GLU A 18 13.94 -16.67 9.18
CA GLU A 18 14.88 -16.85 8.06
C GLU A 18 14.17 -17.01 6.70
N ILE A 19 13.21 -16.14 6.43
CA ILE A 19 12.42 -16.21 5.19
C ILE A 19 13.26 -15.69 4.02
N ASP A 20 13.44 -16.53 3.01
CA ASP A 20 13.98 -16.19 1.71
C ASP A 20 12.89 -16.23 0.65
N LEU A 21 12.72 -15.14 -0.09
CA LEU A 21 11.65 -15.01 -1.07
C LEU A 21 12.03 -14.05 -2.19
N THR A 22 11.67 -14.40 -3.42
CA THR A 22 11.76 -13.49 -4.57
C THR A 22 10.39 -13.30 -5.20
N ILE A 23 9.93 -12.03 -5.23
CA ILE A 23 8.70 -11.61 -5.92
C ILE A 23 9.10 -11.03 -7.27
N LYS A 24 8.65 -11.68 -8.34
CA LYS A 24 8.95 -11.27 -9.71
C LYS A 24 8.18 -9.99 -10.07
N LYS A 25 8.86 -9.06 -10.73
CA LYS A 25 8.23 -7.84 -11.25
C LYS A 25 7.18 -8.17 -12.33
N GLY A 26 6.08 -7.44 -12.34
CA GLY A 26 5.01 -7.60 -13.33
C GLY A 26 4.21 -8.91 -13.20
N LYS A 27 4.31 -9.59 -12.06
CA LYS A 27 3.53 -10.80 -11.76
C LYS A 27 2.66 -10.60 -10.54
N LEU A 28 1.49 -11.25 -10.55
CA LEU A 28 0.66 -11.40 -9.36
C LEU A 28 1.25 -12.51 -8.49
N THR A 29 1.47 -12.21 -7.21
CA THR A 29 1.93 -13.17 -6.20
C THR A 29 0.94 -13.23 -5.06
N ALA A 30 0.46 -14.42 -4.71
CA ALA A 30 -0.45 -14.64 -3.59
C ALA A 30 0.27 -15.38 -2.45
N PHE A 31 0.08 -14.91 -1.21
CA PHE A 31 0.50 -15.61 0.00
C PHE A 31 -0.68 -16.37 0.59
N ILE A 32 -0.59 -17.70 0.57
CA ILE A 32 -1.65 -18.60 1.05
C ILE A 32 -1.16 -19.32 2.30
N GLY A 33 -2.06 -19.56 3.23
CA GLY A 33 -1.77 -20.27 4.48
C GLY A 33 -2.81 -19.99 5.56
N PRO A 34 -2.77 -20.71 6.69
CA PRO A 34 -3.72 -20.56 7.79
C PRO A 34 -3.61 -19.19 8.48
N ASN A 35 -4.61 -18.87 9.30
CA ASN A 35 -4.54 -17.69 10.16
C ASN A 35 -3.36 -17.82 11.14
N GLY A 36 -2.65 -16.72 11.37
CA GLY A 36 -1.44 -16.74 12.21
C GLY A 36 -0.16 -17.20 11.53
N ALA A 37 -0.17 -17.62 10.25
CA ALA A 37 1.03 -18.04 9.52
C ALA A 37 2.04 -16.90 9.20
N GLY A 38 1.81 -15.69 9.66
CA GLY A 38 2.72 -14.57 9.44
C GLY A 38 2.54 -13.80 8.13
N LYS A 39 1.51 -14.12 7.30
CA LYS A 39 1.28 -13.46 5.99
C LYS A 39 1.21 -11.92 6.10
N SER A 40 0.40 -11.41 7.02
CA SER A 40 0.25 -9.96 7.22
C SER A 40 1.52 -9.34 7.79
N THR A 41 2.26 -10.06 8.64
CA THR A 41 3.56 -9.64 9.17
C THR A 41 4.58 -9.54 8.06
N LEU A 42 4.62 -10.51 7.15
CA LEU A 42 5.50 -10.49 5.99
C LEU A 42 5.20 -9.28 5.09
N LEU A 43 3.92 -9.07 4.73
CA LEU A 43 3.50 -7.91 3.93
C LEU A 43 3.83 -6.58 4.62
N ALA A 44 3.61 -6.47 5.94
CA ALA A 44 3.93 -5.27 6.70
C ALA A 44 5.45 -5.02 6.77
N SER A 45 6.27 -6.07 6.86
CA SER A 45 7.74 -5.98 6.80
C SER A 45 8.21 -5.54 5.40
N MET A 46 7.66 -6.17 4.34
CA MET A 46 7.97 -5.85 2.94
C MET A 46 7.62 -4.41 2.56
N SER A 47 6.70 -3.82 3.26
CA SER A 47 6.24 -2.45 3.04
C SER A 47 6.82 -1.43 4.02
N ARG A 48 7.75 -1.86 4.87
CA ARG A 48 8.36 -1.01 5.90
C ARG A 48 7.35 -0.39 6.88
N LEU A 49 6.16 -0.99 7.03
CA LEU A 49 5.19 -0.60 8.06
C LEU A 49 5.61 -1.07 9.44
N ILE A 50 6.36 -2.18 9.50
CA ILE A 50 7.01 -2.66 10.72
C ILE A 50 8.48 -2.91 10.46
N GLY A 51 9.31 -2.72 11.49
CA GLY A 51 10.73 -3.04 11.45
C GLY A 51 10.98 -4.55 11.49
N ILE A 52 12.07 -4.99 10.88
CA ILE A 52 12.58 -6.36 10.93
C ILE A 52 13.68 -6.49 11.97
N GLU A 53 13.94 -7.69 12.45
CA GLU A 53 15.01 -7.97 13.45
C GLU A 53 16.29 -8.43 12.78
N ALA A 54 16.18 -9.26 11.73
CA ALA A 54 17.31 -9.75 10.96
C ALA A 54 16.91 -9.90 9.48
N GLY A 55 17.91 -10.00 8.63
CA GLY A 55 17.77 -10.16 7.19
C GLY A 55 17.68 -8.85 6.42
N HIS A 56 17.41 -8.95 5.13
CA HIS A 56 17.40 -7.83 4.21
C HIS A 56 16.21 -7.91 3.27
N ILE A 57 15.68 -6.75 2.90
CA ILE A 57 14.62 -6.62 1.88
C ILE A 57 15.10 -5.65 0.81
N TYR A 58 15.03 -6.06 -0.44
CA TYR A 58 15.46 -5.25 -1.59
C TYR A 58 14.28 -4.98 -2.52
N LEU A 59 14.14 -3.74 -2.94
CA LEU A 59 13.22 -3.30 -3.99
C LEU A 59 14.02 -2.74 -5.16
N ASP A 60 13.88 -3.34 -6.33
CA ASP A 60 14.63 -2.97 -7.56
C ASP A 60 16.17 -2.91 -7.33
N GLY A 61 16.71 -3.86 -6.53
CA GLY A 61 18.14 -3.96 -6.24
C GLY A 61 18.65 -3.06 -5.11
N GLN A 62 17.85 -2.12 -4.61
CA GLN A 62 18.21 -1.25 -3.48
C GLN A 62 17.57 -1.77 -2.18
N GLU A 63 18.33 -1.76 -1.11
CA GLU A 63 17.82 -2.18 0.20
C GLU A 63 16.70 -1.25 0.68
N LEU A 64 15.60 -1.86 1.16
CA LEU A 64 14.36 -1.13 1.50
C LEU A 64 14.57 -0.04 2.56
N LYS A 65 15.48 -0.31 3.54
CA LYS A 65 15.79 0.66 4.61
C LYS A 65 16.56 1.89 4.10
N ALA A 66 17.27 1.79 2.97
CA ALA A 66 18.04 2.87 2.38
C ALA A 66 17.19 3.88 1.60
N PHE A 67 15.93 3.54 1.27
CA PHE A 67 15.03 4.48 0.60
C PHE A 67 14.60 5.60 1.54
N LYS A 68 14.62 6.84 1.08
CA LYS A 68 13.86 7.92 1.71
C LYS A 68 12.37 7.60 1.65
N SER A 69 11.61 7.96 2.69
CA SER A 69 10.19 7.57 2.78
C SER A 69 9.36 8.01 1.59
N ARG A 70 9.63 9.20 1.04
CA ARG A 70 8.95 9.72 -0.14
C ARG A 70 9.28 8.91 -1.40
N GLU A 71 10.54 8.54 -1.61
CA GLU A 71 10.96 7.73 -2.75
C GLU A 71 10.32 6.34 -2.71
N LEU A 72 10.26 5.75 -1.51
CA LEU A 72 9.60 4.47 -1.31
C LEU A 72 8.09 4.57 -1.61
N ALA A 73 7.42 5.62 -1.13
CA ALA A 73 6.00 5.83 -1.36
C ALA A 73 5.63 6.06 -2.84
N GLN A 74 6.59 6.46 -3.67
CA GLN A 74 6.40 6.55 -5.13
C GLN A 74 6.54 5.20 -5.85
N LYS A 75 7.11 4.18 -5.18
CA LYS A 75 7.38 2.84 -5.75
C LYS A 75 6.50 1.75 -5.17
N LEU A 76 5.99 1.95 -3.97
CA LEU A 76 5.28 0.94 -3.20
C LEU A 76 4.01 1.53 -2.58
N ALA A 77 2.87 0.99 -2.96
CA ALA A 77 1.58 1.29 -2.36
C ALA A 77 1.07 0.09 -1.57
N ILE A 78 0.24 0.32 -0.56
CA ILE A 78 -0.30 -0.71 0.30
C ILE A 78 -1.78 -0.43 0.54
N LEU A 79 -2.61 -1.41 0.22
CA LEU A 79 -4.00 -1.42 0.62
C LEU A 79 -4.15 -2.33 1.84
N LYS A 80 -4.54 -1.76 2.98
CA LYS A 80 -4.85 -2.55 4.19
C LYS A 80 -6.23 -3.19 4.07
N GLN A 81 -6.42 -4.32 4.75
CA GLN A 81 -7.68 -5.05 4.78
C GLN A 81 -8.83 -4.22 5.39
N MET A 82 -8.53 -3.36 6.36
CA MET A 82 -9.48 -2.43 6.97
C MET A 82 -8.88 -1.03 6.96
N ASN A 83 -9.56 -0.12 6.29
CA ASN A 83 -9.23 1.29 6.26
C ASN A 83 -10.46 2.03 6.81
N HIS A 84 -10.43 2.42 8.09
CA HIS A 84 -11.43 3.29 8.68
C HIS A 84 -10.88 4.71 8.71
N LEU A 85 -11.25 5.51 7.73
CA LEU A 85 -11.03 6.94 7.76
C LEU A 85 -12.34 7.60 8.26
N ASN A 86 -12.32 8.09 9.48
CA ASN A 86 -13.39 8.94 10.01
C ASN A 86 -13.19 10.40 9.55
N MET A 87 -13.15 10.61 8.25
CA MET A 87 -12.95 11.91 7.64
C MET A 87 -14.14 12.26 6.73
N GLN A 88 -14.56 13.52 6.79
CA GLN A 88 -15.56 14.04 5.86
C GLN A 88 -14.86 14.58 4.62
N ILE A 89 -14.53 13.68 3.72
CA ILE A 89 -13.87 13.98 2.45
C ILE A 89 -14.59 13.30 1.29
N SER A 90 -14.49 13.88 0.11
CA SER A 90 -15.02 13.29 -1.11
C SER A 90 -14.14 12.14 -1.61
N VAL A 91 -14.70 11.31 -2.50
CA VAL A 91 -13.95 10.26 -3.22
C VAL A 91 -12.75 10.87 -3.96
N ARG A 92 -12.95 11.99 -4.64
CA ARG A 92 -11.90 12.72 -5.36
C ARG A 92 -10.75 13.13 -4.43
N GLU A 93 -11.07 13.65 -3.25
CA GLU A 93 -10.09 14.04 -2.24
C GLU A 93 -9.34 12.82 -1.69
N LEU A 94 -10.04 11.72 -1.42
CA LEU A 94 -9.41 10.47 -1.01
C LEU A 94 -8.39 9.99 -2.06
N ILE A 95 -8.78 9.96 -3.34
CA ILE A 95 -7.89 9.55 -4.43
C ILE A 95 -6.71 10.50 -4.56
N ALA A 96 -6.92 11.81 -4.31
CA ALA A 96 -5.85 12.80 -4.32
C ALA A 96 -4.75 12.54 -3.30
N PHE A 97 -5.03 11.88 -2.16
CA PHE A 97 -3.99 11.47 -1.20
C PHE A 97 -2.96 10.53 -1.81
N GLY A 98 -3.34 9.69 -2.78
CA GLY A 98 -2.40 8.85 -3.52
C GLY A 98 -1.35 9.66 -4.30
N ARG A 99 -1.62 10.94 -4.59
CA ARG A 99 -0.67 11.84 -5.26
C ARG A 99 0.27 12.57 -4.30
N PHE A 100 0.06 12.47 -2.99
CA PHE A 100 0.88 13.19 -1.99
C PHE A 100 2.39 12.94 -2.13
N PRO A 101 2.89 11.70 -2.38
CA PRO A 101 4.32 11.46 -2.56
C PRO A 101 4.93 12.22 -3.75
N TYR A 102 4.12 12.60 -4.72
CA TYR A 102 4.54 13.34 -5.92
C TYR A 102 4.37 14.84 -5.75
N SER A 103 3.19 15.28 -5.32
CA SER A 103 2.74 16.68 -5.30
C SER A 103 3.12 17.45 -4.03
N LYS A 104 3.47 16.76 -2.92
CA LYS A 104 3.63 17.36 -1.58
C LYS A 104 2.38 18.16 -1.13
N GLY A 105 1.20 17.75 -1.54
CA GLY A 105 -0.06 18.43 -1.25
C GLY A 105 -0.44 19.56 -2.22
N GLN A 106 0.41 19.93 -3.16
CA GLN A 106 0.11 20.91 -4.20
C GLN A 106 -0.12 20.19 -5.54
N LEU A 107 -1.37 19.89 -5.84
CA LEU A 107 -1.73 19.14 -7.04
C LEU A 107 -1.46 19.96 -8.31
N THR A 108 -0.62 19.42 -9.19
CA THR A 108 -0.39 19.93 -10.54
C THR A 108 -1.54 19.53 -11.47
N GLN A 109 -1.59 20.09 -12.69
CA GLN A 109 -2.55 19.66 -13.71
C GLN A 109 -2.37 18.17 -14.07
N THR A 110 -1.13 17.69 -14.09
CA THR A 110 -0.82 16.27 -14.30
C THR A 110 -1.39 15.39 -13.18
N ASP A 111 -1.31 15.84 -11.92
CA ASP A 111 -1.89 15.10 -10.80
C ASP A 111 -3.41 15.06 -10.90
N LYS A 112 -4.06 16.17 -11.24
CA LYS A 112 -5.52 16.23 -11.45
C LYS A 112 -5.97 15.31 -12.57
N ALA A 113 -5.25 15.27 -13.69
CA ALA A 113 -5.53 14.35 -14.79
C ALA A 113 -5.42 12.88 -14.36
N LYS A 114 -4.38 12.52 -13.59
CA LYS A 114 -4.23 11.15 -13.06
C LYS A 114 -5.34 10.77 -12.09
N ILE A 115 -5.75 11.68 -11.21
CA ILE A 115 -6.90 11.47 -10.31
C ILE A 115 -8.17 11.19 -11.13
N GLN A 116 -8.42 12.00 -12.14
CA GLN A 116 -9.57 11.83 -13.03
C GLN A 116 -9.54 10.47 -13.75
N THR A 117 -8.38 10.10 -14.30
CA THR A 117 -8.20 8.79 -14.94
C THR A 117 -8.46 7.63 -13.97
N SER A 118 -7.99 7.71 -12.72
CA SER A 118 -8.25 6.67 -11.71
C SER A 118 -9.74 6.55 -11.38
N ILE A 119 -10.46 7.68 -11.27
CA ILE A 119 -11.92 7.71 -11.06
C ILE A 119 -12.64 6.99 -12.21
N GLU A 120 -12.25 7.29 -13.44
CA GLU A 120 -12.85 6.69 -14.65
C GLU A 120 -12.58 5.20 -14.75
N GLN A 121 -11.33 4.78 -14.52
CA GLN A 121 -10.93 3.36 -14.57
C GLN A 121 -11.68 2.49 -13.55
N LEU A 122 -12.05 3.05 -12.42
CA LEU A 122 -12.80 2.34 -11.36
C LEU A 122 -14.33 2.55 -11.45
N GLY A 123 -14.81 3.24 -12.48
CA GLY A 123 -16.24 3.50 -12.68
C GLY A 123 -16.87 4.28 -11.53
N MET A 124 -16.20 5.35 -11.08
CA MET A 124 -16.60 6.13 -9.92
C MET A 124 -16.96 7.59 -10.26
N GLN A 125 -17.25 7.90 -11.54
CA GLN A 125 -17.52 9.27 -11.98
C GLN A 125 -18.69 9.90 -11.23
N ASP A 126 -19.79 9.17 -11.09
CA ASP A 126 -21.02 9.63 -10.42
C ASP A 126 -20.86 9.78 -8.90
N LEU A 127 -19.80 9.21 -8.35
CA LEU A 127 -19.51 9.24 -6.92
C LEU A 127 -18.30 10.13 -6.57
N ALA A 128 -17.70 10.77 -7.56
CA ALA A 128 -16.42 11.47 -7.39
C ALA A 128 -16.46 12.57 -6.30
N ASP A 129 -17.59 13.25 -6.19
CA ASP A 129 -17.79 14.34 -5.25
C ASP A 129 -18.65 13.94 -4.04
N GLU A 130 -19.04 12.63 -3.94
CA GLU A 130 -19.71 12.07 -2.78
C GLU A 130 -18.78 11.92 -1.58
N ASN A 131 -19.32 12.10 -0.37
CA ASN A 131 -18.57 11.85 0.86
C ASN A 131 -18.31 10.34 1.02
N ILE A 132 -17.07 9.97 1.35
CA ILE A 132 -16.70 8.55 1.52
C ILE A 132 -17.50 7.82 2.60
N GLN A 133 -18.08 8.54 3.56
CA GLN A 133 -18.92 7.96 4.61
C GLN A 133 -20.29 7.50 4.08
N ASN A 134 -20.74 8.03 2.94
CA ASN A 134 -22.02 7.65 2.31
C ASN A 134 -21.87 6.44 1.38
N LEU A 135 -20.65 5.96 1.15
CA LEU A 135 -20.38 4.88 0.23
C LEU A 135 -20.71 3.51 0.84
N SER A 136 -21.22 2.60 0.02
CA SER A 136 -21.23 1.19 0.39
C SER A 136 -19.81 0.64 0.57
N GLY A 137 -19.64 -0.46 1.30
CA GLY A 137 -18.33 -1.06 1.53
C GLY A 137 -17.57 -1.37 0.24
N GLY A 138 -18.27 -1.86 -0.80
CA GLY A 138 -17.66 -2.13 -2.10
C GLY A 138 -17.26 -0.88 -2.87
N GLN A 139 -18.06 0.21 -2.78
CA GLN A 139 -17.72 1.51 -3.35
C GLN A 139 -16.51 2.13 -2.66
N LEU A 140 -16.48 2.08 -1.32
CA LEU A 140 -15.37 2.57 -0.52
C LEU A 140 -14.08 1.81 -0.84
N GLN A 141 -14.16 0.49 -0.98
CA GLN A 141 -12.99 -0.32 -1.36
C GLN A 141 -12.47 0.06 -2.76
N ARG A 142 -13.36 0.30 -3.75
CA ARG A 142 -12.96 0.81 -5.06
C ARG A 142 -12.26 2.17 -4.97
N ALA A 143 -12.76 3.08 -4.13
CA ALA A 143 -12.12 4.38 -3.90
C ALA A 143 -10.70 4.24 -3.33
N TYR A 144 -10.48 3.32 -2.38
CA TYR A 144 -9.13 3.02 -1.88
C TYR A 144 -8.22 2.39 -2.94
N ILE A 145 -8.76 1.54 -3.82
CA ILE A 145 -7.99 0.99 -4.95
C ILE A 145 -7.61 2.11 -5.92
N ALA A 146 -8.52 3.04 -6.22
CA ALA A 146 -8.24 4.18 -7.09
C ALA A 146 -7.17 5.13 -6.52
N MET A 147 -7.01 5.18 -5.19
CA MET A 147 -6.02 6.01 -4.50
C MET A 147 -4.60 5.46 -4.66
N ILE A 148 -4.41 4.13 -4.76
CA ILE A 148 -3.08 3.50 -4.80
C ILE A 148 -2.57 3.29 -6.23
#